data_68bc7bbec88f536850eb6767a8d4fe20
#
_entry.id   68bc7bbec88f536850eb6767a8d4fe20
#
_cell.length_a   1.000
_cell.length_b   1.000
_cell.length_c   1.000
_cell.angle_alpha   90.00
_cell.angle_beta   90.00
_cell.angle_gamma   90.00
#
_symmetry.space_group_name_H-M   'P 1'
#
loop_
_entity.id
_entity.type
_entity.pdbx_description
1 polymer ?
#
loop_
_entity_poly.entity_id
_entity_poly.type
_entity_poly.pdbx_seq_one_letter_code
_entity_poly.pdbx_strand_id
1 'polypeptide(L)'
;SLDISSQRLGADVVIVPDSVEADGEEIMFTGVPKMVYLEESKLKNIPVDKIEKITSQFFIKTLSEFACCTFEKSYRVVGIDQKSDFIMKPWMKSNSIPNLDDRDVILGSNVELEYKDEISIMGKDHKFKGRLEKTGTSIDDTIFVSMKEARYLAREYYDIENKNYFHGIATDRLISASFIRLKNGIDADKFVSDIENSIDGVRAYSVAASSQNLKDKFYGFGKLLAFFTIGVIVISLASLFGMFNLMIGERKKEIGFLKTMGFENTELIVEILFEIILIVGVGGAVGSIFGILISSTIIGYLSSFMIIPTNSYDFIGFVQYGIAGVILSLVFSAVISIFPIYFLLHNDPKDIFSDGGMTND
;
A
#
# COMPACT_ATOMS: atom_id res chain seq x y z
N SER A 1 9.65 -2.49 2.93
CA SER A 1 8.99 -1.34 3.63
C SER A 1 8.19 -1.79 4.85
N LEU A 2 7.44 -2.91 4.79
CA LEU A 2 6.67 -3.43 5.94
C LEU A 2 7.55 -3.74 7.16
N ASP A 3 8.75 -4.29 6.96
CA ASP A 3 9.69 -4.56 8.05
C ASP A 3 10.18 -3.26 8.72
N ILE A 4 10.40 -2.21 7.94
CA ILE A 4 10.81 -0.91 8.47
C ILE A 4 9.67 -0.27 9.26
N SER A 5 8.45 -0.37 8.76
CA SER A 5 7.26 0.18 9.44
C SER A 5 6.96 -0.56 10.74
N SER A 6 7.05 -1.90 10.77
CA SER A 6 6.84 -2.68 12.00
C SER A 6 7.92 -2.39 13.06
N GLN A 7 9.19 -2.25 12.66
CA GLN A 7 10.28 -1.88 13.58
C GLN A 7 10.15 -0.44 14.10
N ARG A 8 9.61 0.48 13.29
CA ARG A 8 9.40 1.89 13.67
C ARG A 8 8.15 2.13 14.48
N LEU A 9 7.13 1.24 14.44
CA LEU A 9 5.97 1.30 15.36
C LEU A 9 6.39 1.15 16.83
N GLY A 10 7.51 0.48 17.08
CA GLY A 10 8.16 0.48 18.37
C GLY A 10 7.42 -0.24 19.50
N ALA A 11 6.22 -0.76 19.27
CA ALA A 11 5.46 -1.59 20.20
C ALA A 11 5.57 -3.08 19.81
N ASP A 12 5.56 -3.96 20.79
CA ASP A 12 5.49 -5.40 20.59
C ASP A 12 4.08 -5.94 20.77
N VAL A 13 3.29 -5.28 21.63
CA VAL A 13 1.90 -5.65 21.93
C VAL A 13 1.03 -4.41 21.97
N VAL A 14 -0.21 -4.54 21.44
CA VAL A 14 -1.26 -3.53 21.53
C VAL A 14 -2.46 -4.11 22.27
N ILE A 15 -2.96 -3.38 23.25
CA ILE A 15 -4.16 -3.73 24.02
C ILE A 15 -5.29 -2.78 23.67
N VAL A 16 -6.47 -3.33 23.43
CA VAL A 16 -7.69 -2.58 23.12
C VAL A 16 -8.88 -3.18 23.88
N PRO A 17 -10.03 -2.49 23.98
CA PRO A 17 -11.25 -3.10 24.48
C PRO A 17 -11.67 -4.33 23.67
N ASP A 18 -12.26 -5.34 24.31
CA ASP A 18 -12.75 -6.57 23.66
C ASP A 18 -13.91 -6.31 22.68
N SER A 19 -14.61 -5.20 22.85
CA SER A 19 -15.67 -4.73 21.94
C SER A 19 -15.17 -4.26 20.58
N VAL A 20 -13.84 -4.22 20.36
CA VAL A 20 -13.25 -3.91 19.06
C VAL A 20 -13.38 -5.12 18.15
N GLU A 21 -14.30 -5.06 17.20
CA GLU A 21 -14.38 -5.99 16.07
C GLU A 21 -13.37 -5.61 14.97
N ALA A 22 -12.09 -5.66 15.26
CA ALA A 22 -11.05 -5.40 14.28
C ALA A 22 -9.96 -6.46 14.40
N ASP A 23 -9.41 -6.87 13.26
CA ASP A 23 -8.20 -7.64 13.25
C ASP A 23 -7.06 -6.80 13.83
N GLY A 24 -6.15 -7.40 14.60
CA GLY A 24 -4.99 -6.70 15.16
C GLY A 24 -4.17 -5.97 14.10
N GLU A 25 -4.20 -6.46 12.87
CA GLU A 25 -3.61 -5.82 11.70
C GLU A 25 -4.24 -4.46 11.40
N GLU A 26 -5.57 -4.36 11.47
CA GLU A 26 -6.28 -3.11 11.24
C GLU A 26 -5.92 -2.07 12.30
N ILE A 27 -5.91 -2.43 13.57
CA ILE A 27 -5.59 -1.51 14.67
C ILE A 27 -4.16 -0.99 14.56
N MET A 28 -3.22 -1.85 14.20
CA MET A 28 -1.80 -1.51 14.16
C MET A 28 -1.39 -0.68 12.95
N PHE A 29 -1.94 -1.00 11.78
CA PHE A 29 -1.52 -0.38 10.53
C PHE A 29 -2.48 0.71 10.07
N THR A 30 -3.77 0.63 10.45
CA THR A 30 -4.75 1.63 10.09
C THR A 30 -4.90 2.67 11.18
N GLY A 31 -4.59 2.30 12.44
CA GLY A 31 -4.93 3.14 13.58
C GLY A 31 -6.38 3.60 13.50
N VAL A 32 -7.30 2.76 12.95
CA VAL A 32 -8.71 3.13 12.83
C VAL A 32 -9.21 3.38 14.24
N PRO A 33 -9.45 4.64 14.61
CA PRO A 33 -9.94 4.96 15.92
C PRO A 33 -11.40 4.49 15.96
N LYS A 34 -11.61 3.31 16.53
CA LYS A 34 -12.96 2.95 16.94
C LYS A 34 -13.21 3.67 18.25
N MET A 35 -14.38 4.30 18.38
CA MET A 35 -14.80 4.99 19.59
C MET A 35 -15.19 3.99 20.67
N VAL A 36 -14.24 3.15 21.04
CA VAL A 36 -14.34 2.16 22.09
C VAL A 36 -13.31 2.49 23.15
N TYR A 37 -13.70 2.36 24.39
CA TYR A 37 -12.91 2.83 25.50
C TYR A 37 -12.82 1.75 26.57
N LEU A 38 -11.66 1.70 27.23
CA LEU A 38 -11.46 0.89 28.43
C LEU A 38 -10.95 1.80 29.55
N GLU A 39 -11.22 1.41 30.80
CA GLU A 39 -10.66 2.10 31.94
C GLU A 39 -9.15 1.78 32.06
N GLU A 40 -8.35 2.83 32.20
CA GLU A 40 -6.91 2.72 32.41
C GLU A 40 -6.55 1.90 33.66
N SER A 41 -7.46 1.85 34.65
CA SER A 41 -7.33 1.03 35.84
C SER A 41 -7.14 -0.46 35.57
N LYS A 42 -7.70 -0.97 34.47
CA LYS A 42 -7.54 -2.38 34.07
C LYS A 42 -6.08 -2.73 33.73
N LEU A 43 -5.31 -1.75 33.26
CA LEU A 43 -3.90 -1.96 32.93
C LEU A 43 -3.01 -2.16 34.17
N LYS A 44 -3.49 -1.88 35.39
CA LYS A 44 -2.73 -2.09 36.62
C LYS A 44 -2.42 -3.57 36.89
N ASN A 45 -3.19 -4.47 36.30
CA ASN A 45 -3.02 -5.91 36.49
C ASN A 45 -2.03 -6.53 35.48
N ILE A 46 -1.42 -5.72 34.63
CA ILE A 46 -0.42 -6.21 33.65
C ILE A 46 0.90 -6.50 34.39
N PRO A 47 1.61 -7.58 34.02
CA PRO A 47 2.90 -7.94 34.61
C PRO A 47 3.99 -6.93 34.21
N VAL A 48 4.17 -5.90 35.04
CA VAL A 48 5.09 -4.76 34.81
C VAL A 48 6.55 -5.21 34.73
N ASP A 49 6.90 -6.32 35.35
CA ASP A 49 8.23 -6.91 35.32
C ASP A 49 8.71 -7.29 33.92
N LYS A 50 7.77 -7.66 33.02
CA LYS A 50 8.02 -8.02 31.62
C LYS A 50 8.04 -6.81 30.66
N ILE A 51 7.63 -5.62 31.11
CA ILE A 51 7.44 -4.43 30.29
C ILE A 51 8.68 -3.53 30.36
N GLU A 52 9.13 -3.04 29.19
CA GLU A 52 10.14 -1.98 29.10
C GLU A 52 9.47 -0.60 29.09
N LYS A 53 8.44 -0.43 28.23
CA LYS A 53 7.68 0.81 28.07
C LYS A 53 6.22 0.52 27.81
N ILE A 54 5.37 1.43 28.30
CA ILE A 54 3.94 1.43 28.05
C ILE A 54 3.48 2.85 27.77
N THR A 55 2.62 3.03 26.78
CA THR A 55 1.95 4.29 26.50
C THR A 55 0.52 4.04 26.07
N SER A 56 -0.37 4.95 26.42
CA SER A 56 -1.79 4.85 26.06
C SER A 56 -2.19 6.00 25.15
N GLN A 57 -3.15 5.73 24.27
CA GLN A 57 -3.72 6.71 23.37
C GLN A 57 -5.24 6.77 23.56
N PHE A 58 -5.80 7.94 23.34
CA PHE A 58 -7.23 8.19 23.42
C PHE A 58 -7.72 8.74 22.08
N PHE A 59 -8.61 8.00 21.40
CA PHE A 59 -9.12 8.35 20.08
C PHE A 59 -10.42 9.14 20.21
N ILE A 60 -10.51 10.19 19.40
CA ILE A 60 -11.73 10.96 19.18
C ILE A 60 -12.25 10.65 17.78
N LYS A 61 -13.53 10.91 17.54
CA LYS A 61 -14.16 10.77 16.21
C LYS A 61 -13.41 11.58 15.15
N THR A 62 -13.40 11.08 13.92
CA THR A 62 -12.77 11.74 12.77
C THR A 62 -13.46 13.08 12.44
N LEU A 63 -12.69 14.12 12.17
CA LEU A 63 -13.20 15.50 11.96
C LEU A 63 -14.09 15.70 10.73
N SER A 64 -14.10 14.78 9.76
CA SER A 64 -14.99 14.86 8.58
C SER A 64 -16.49 14.86 8.90
N GLU A 65 -16.85 14.42 10.09
CA GLU A 65 -18.25 14.39 10.53
C GLU A 65 -18.66 15.65 11.30
N PHE A 66 -17.74 16.59 11.48
CA PHE A 66 -18.03 17.87 12.14
C PHE A 66 -18.38 18.92 11.08
N ALA A 67 -19.63 19.35 11.08
CA ALA A 67 -20.15 20.35 10.14
C ALA A 67 -19.52 21.76 10.26
N CYS A 68 -18.59 21.97 11.16
CA CYS A 68 -17.99 23.28 11.47
C CYS A 68 -16.54 23.45 10.98
N CYS A 69 -15.97 22.45 10.28
CA CYS A 69 -14.59 22.55 9.83
C CYS A 69 -14.53 22.40 8.30
N THR A 70 -13.87 23.34 7.65
CA THR A 70 -13.69 23.41 6.19
C THR A 70 -12.60 22.48 5.68
N PHE A 71 -12.46 21.28 6.26
CA PHE A 71 -11.48 20.32 5.78
C PHE A 71 -12.01 19.57 4.55
N GLU A 72 -11.24 19.61 3.47
CA GLU A 72 -11.52 18.78 2.29
C GLU A 72 -11.25 17.27 2.55
N LYS A 73 -10.52 16.95 3.61
CA LYS A 73 -10.14 15.58 4.00
C LYS A 73 -10.53 15.31 5.45
N SER A 74 -10.76 14.04 5.71
CA SER A 74 -11.01 13.54 7.06
C SER A 74 -9.72 13.39 7.85
N TYR A 75 -9.59 14.10 8.96
CA TYR A 75 -8.44 13.97 9.87
C TYR A 75 -8.87 13.33 11.18
N ARG A 76 -8.02 12.47 11.72
CA ARG A 76 -8.22 11.85 13.02
C ARG A 76 -7.65 12.73 14.12
N VAL A 77 -8.26 12.70 15.30
CA VAL A 77 -7.70 13.37 16.48
C VAL A 77 -7.38 12.32 17.54
N VAL A 78 -6.15 12.30 17.99
CA VAL A 78 -5.63 11.32 18.94
C VAL A 78 -4.95 12.03 20.10
N GLY A 79 -5.39 11.72 21.30
CA GLY A 79 -4.75 12.14 22.55
C GLY A 79 -3.59 11.24 22.92
N ILE A 80 -2.45 11.83 23.25
CA ILE A 80 -1.24 11.15 23.64
C ILE A 80 -0.73 11.64 25.00
N ASP A 81 -0.06 10.76 25.74
CA ASP A 81 0.77 11.18 26.86
C ASP A 81 2.20 11.44 26.36
N GLN A 82 2.52 12.70 26.17
CA GLN A 82 3.82 13.15 25.65
C GLN A 82 5.03 12.64 26.41
N LYS A 83 4.87 12.26 27.68
CA LYS A 83 5.98 11.79 28.54
C LYS A 83 6.29 10.32 28.29
N SER A 84 5.25 9.52 28.10
CA SER A 84 5.37 8.06 27.93
C SER A 84 5.33 7.63 26.47
N ASP A 85 4.84 8.48 25.53
CA ASP A 85 4.68 8.11 24.14
C ASP A 85 6.03 7.86 23.48
N PHE A 86 6.23 6.61 23.07
CA PHE A 86 7.40 6.16 22.32
C PHE A 86 7.05 5.77 20.88
N ILE A 87 5.78 5.84 20.50
CA ILE A 87 5.29 5.47 19.18
C ILE A 87 5.57 6.58 18.17
N MET A 88 5.29 7.84 18.54
CA MET A 88 5.48 8.99 17.66
C MET A 88 6.92 9.49 17.63
N LYS A 89 7.65 9.29 18.73
CA LYS A 89 9.01 9.81 18.90
C LYS A 89 9.96 9.52 17.71
N PRO A 90 10.00 8.30 17.12
CA PRO A 90 10.89 7.99 16.00
C PRO A 90 10.55 8.74 14.71
N TRP A 91 9.34 9.31 14.61
CA TRP A 91 8.84 10.01 13.44
C TRP A 91 8.98 11.53 13.53
N MET A 92 9.44 12.03 14.68
CA MET A 92 9.77 13.44 14.86
C MET A 92 11.18 13.72 14.35
N LYS A 93 11.38 14.78 13.57
CA LYS A 93 12.70 15.20 13.09
C LYS A 93 13.71 15.41 14.22
N SER A 94 13.24 15.90 15.36
CA SER A 94 14.04 16.11 16.57
C SER A 94 14.26 14.84 17.40
N ASN A 95 13.67 13.71 17.01
CA ASN A 95 13.58 12.48 17.81
C ASN A 95 13.08 12.73 19.25
N SER A 96 12.28 13.79 19.42
CA SER A 96 11.67 14.18 20.71
C SER A 96 10.30 14.79 20.46
N ILE A 97 9.34 14.47 21.34
CA ILE A 97 8.01 15.06 21.31
C ILE A 97 8.08 16.41 22.05
N PRO A 98 7.64 17.52 21.41
CA PRO A 98 7.61 18.81 22.09
C PRO A 98 6.63 18.79 23.26
N ASN A 99 6.85 19.68 24.24
CA ASN A 99 5.88 19.84 25.32
C ASN A 99 4.58 20.39 24.75
N LEU A 100 3.48 19.64 24.94
CA LEU A 100 2.15 20.02 24.50
C LEU A 100 1.38 20.62 25.69
N ASP A 101 1.10 21.89 25.63
CA ASP A 101 0.16 22.56 26.51
C ASP A 101 -1.29 22.33 26.01
N ASP A 102 -2.27 22.82 26.76
CA ASP A 102 -3.66 22.83 26.33
C ASP A 102 -3.75 23.59 24.98
N ARG A 103 -4.44 23.01 24.00
CA ARG A 103 -4.57 23.52 22.62
C ARG A 103 -3.27 23.56 21.78
N ASP A 104 -2.29 22.77 22.10
CA ASP A 104 -1.15 22.54 21.22
C ASP A 104 -1.36 21.26 20.41
N VAL A 105 -0.89 21.26 19.14
CA VAL A 105 -1.02 20.10 18.26
C VAL A 105 0.30 19.72 17.59
N ILE A 106 0.45 18.42 17.36
CA ILE A 106 1.42 17.83 16.41
C ILE A 106 0.63 17.27 15.24
N LEU A 107 1.08 17.55 14.04
CA LEU A 107 0.39 17.15 12.82
C LEU A 107 1.09 15.98 12.14
N GLY A 108 0.31 15.05 11.61
CA GLY A 108 0.78 14.08 10.64
C GLY A 108 1.27 14.76 9.35
N SER A 109 2.00 14.04 8.54
CA SER A 109 2.66 14.61 7.35
C SER A 109 1.68 15.17 6.31
N ASN A 110 0.49 14.62 6.20
CA ASN A 110 -0.53 15.01 5.22
C ASN A 110 -1.52 16.07 5.74
N VAL A 111 -1.50 16.39 7.05
CA VAL A 111 -2.43 17.35 7.61
C VAL A 111 -2.05 18.76 7.18
N GLU A 112 -2.95 19.47 6.54
CA GLU A 112 -2.77 20.85 6.08
C GLU A 112 -3.16 21.85 7.18
N LEU A 113 -2.42 22.94 7.29
CA LEU A 113 -2.75 24.04 8.20
C LEU A 113 -3.70 25.02 7.50
N GLU A 114 -4.75 25.45 8.18
CA GLU A 114 -5.66 26.48 7.67
C GLU A 114 -5.02 27.87 7.67
N TYR A 115 -4.26 28.16 8.71
CA TYR A 115 -3.49 29.40 8.87
C TYR A 115 -2.03 29.06 9.19
N LYS A 116 -1.14 30.05 9.11
CA LYS A 116 0.33 29.82 9.19
C LYS A 116 0.78 28.93 10.36
N ASP A 117 0.13 29.01 11.53
CA ASP A 117 0.55 28.27 12.74
C ASP A 117 -0.65 27.79 13.58
N GLU A 118 -1.84 27.75 13.03
CA GLU A 118 -3.05 27.37 13.77
C GLU A 118 -3.95 26.44 12.93
N ILE A 119 -4.65 25.56 13.63
CA ILE A 119 -5.67 24.68 13.07
C ILE A 119 -6.91 24.70 13.98
N SER A 120 -8.08 24.82 13.39
CA SER A 120 -9.32 24.82 14.14
C SER A 120 -9.85 23.41 14.32
N ILE A 121 -10.01 22.97 15.56
CA ILE A 121 -10.59 21.68 15.94
C ILE A 121 -11.85 21.95 16.74
N MET A 122 -13.01 21.54 16.20
CA MET A 122 -14.32 21.72 16.83
C MET A 122 -14.59 23.20 17.23
N GLY A 123 -14.22 24.12 16.34
CA GLY A 123 -14.40 25.57 16.56
C GLY A 123 -13.44 26.18 17.59
N LYS A 124 -12.36 25.49 17.93
CA LYS A 124 -11.32 25.97 18.84
C LYS A 124 -9.99 25.96 18.14
N ASP A 125 -9.29 27.09 18.20
CA ASP A 125 -7.97 27.25 17.57
C ASP A 125 -6.89 26.56 18.40
N HIS A 126 -6.09 25.75 17.73
CA HIS A 126 -4.97 25.00 18.29
C HIS A 126 -3.66 25.42 17.62
N LYS A 127 -2.61 25.60 18.41
CA LYS A 127 -1.31 26.03 17.95
C LYS A 127 -0.46 24.87 17.45
N PHE A 128 0.12 25.04 16.29
CA PHE A 128 1.07 24.10 15.71
C PHE A 128 2.39 24.07 16.46
N LYS A 129 2.84 22.87 16.89
CA LYS A 129 4.12 22.66 17.59
C LYS A 129 5.09 21.77 16.83
N GLY A 130 4.62 20.97 15.90
CA GLY A 130 5.48 20.09 15.14
C GLY A 130 4.76 19.20 14.15
N ARG A 131 5.51 18.65 13.21
CA ARG A 131 5.00 17.75 12.18
C ARG A 131 5.80 16.47 12.16
N LEU A 132 5.10 15.34 12.00
CA LEU A 132 5.72 14.03 11.82
C LEU A 132 6.32 13.91 10.42
N GLU A 133 7.38 13.13 10.30
CA GLU A 133 7.85 12.65 9.01
C GLU A 133 6.82 11.68 8.40
N LYS A 134 6.84 11.55 7.09
CA LYS A 134 5.91 10.67 6.37
C LYS A 134 6.10 9.22 6.80
N THR A 135 5.04 8.62 7.30
CA THR A 135 5.03 7.24 7.79
C THR A 135 4.51 6.25 6.74
N GLY A 136 3.67 6.71 5.82
CA GLY A 136 2.92 5.88 4.88
C GLY A 136 1.76 5.14 5.54
N THR A 137 1.35 5.56 6.73
CA THR A 137 0.24 4.99 7.49
C THR A 137 -0.80 6.06 7.79
N SER A 138 -1.89 5.67 8.43
CA SER A 138 -2.93 6.61 8.87
C SER A 138 -2.46 7.67 9.88
N ILE A 139 -1.29 7.51 10.46
CA ILE A 139 -0.62 8.51 11.29
C ILE A 139 -0.40 9.80 10.49
N ASP A 140 -0.18 9.69 9.19
CA ASP A 140 0.01 10.84 8.30
C ASP A 140 -1.21 11.76 8.21
N ASP A 141 -2.41 11.21 8.39
CA ASP A 141 -3.69 11.95 8.38
C ASP A 141 -4.24 12.17 9.80
N THR A 142 -3.37 12.23 10.81
CA THR A 142 -3.74 12.33 12.22
C THR A 142 -3.24 13.62 12.85
N ILE A 143 -4.09 14.22 13.68
CA ILE A 143 -3.77 15.35 14.54
C ILE A 143 -3.58 14.82 15.96
N PHE A 144 -2.44 15.09 16.57
CA PHE A 144 -2.12 14.66 17.91
C PHE A 144 -2.20 15.84 18.88
N VAL A 145 -2.92 15.62 19.96
CA VAL A 145 -3.13 16.58 21.06
C VAL A 145 -2.71 15.95 22.38
N SER A 146 -2.61 16.74 23.44
CA SER A 146 -2.41 16.18 24.79
C SER A 146 -3.59 15.28 25.18
N MET A 147 -3.34 14.24 26.01
CA MET A 147 -4.38 13.36 26.54
C MET A 147 -5.53 14.16 27.22
N LYS A 148 -5.17 15.23 27.92
CA LYS A 148 -6.11 16.12 28.59
C LYS A 148 -7.02 16.84 27.60
N GLU A 149 -6.43 17.42 26.55
CA GLU A 149 -7.17 18.13 25.51
C GLU A 149 -8.08 17.17 24.72
N ALA A 150 -7.59 15.98 24.35
CA ALA A 150 -8.40 14.98 23.67
C ALA A 150 -9.66 14.58 24.47
N ARG A 151 -9.48 14.32 25.78
CA ARG A 151 -10.58 13.99 26.68
C ARG A 151 -11.57 15.14 26.86
N TYR A 152 -11.06 16.38 26.87
CA TYR A 152 -11.89 17.59 26.93
C TYR A 152 -12.72 17.76 25.65
N LEU A 153 -12.11 17.65 24.48
CA LEU A 153 -12.78 17.74 23.19
C LEU A 153 -13.84 16.64 23.03
N ALA A 154 -13.51 15.41 23.42
CA ALA A 154 -14.45 14.30 23.37
C ALA A 154 -15.69 14.54 24.25
N ARG A 155 -15.49 15.04 25.47
CA ARG A 155 -16.59 15.36 26.39
C ARG A 155 -17.51 16.40 25.81
N GLU A 156 -16.98 17.54 25.35
CA GLU A 156 -17.80 18.58 24.73
C GLU A 156 -18.57 18.06 23.52
N TYR A 157 -17.95 17.30 22.67
CA TYR A 157 -18.59 16.76 21.48
C TYR A 157 -19.80 15.86 21.82
N TYR A 158 -19.61 14.94 22.76
CA TYR A 158 -20.70 14.01 23.12
C TYR A 158 -21.80 14.66 23.94
N ASP A 159 -21.50 15.69 24.72
CA ASP A 159 -22.49 16.49 25.42
C ASP A 159 -23.38 17.27 24.42
N ILE A 160 -22.76 17.82 23.35
CA ILE A 160 -23.52 18.54 22.29
C ILE A 160 -24.45 17.57 21.53
N GLU A 161 -23.97 16.35 21.22
CA GLU A 161 -24.78 15.34 20.51
C GLU A 161 -25.81 14.62 21.40
N ASN A 162 -25.87 14.91 22.67
CA ASN A 162 -26.77 14.25 23.65
C ASN A 162 -26.58 12.72 23.68
N LYS A 163 -25.38 12.24 23.39
CA LYS A 163 -25.01 10.82 23.35
C LYS A 163 -24.24 10.45 24.61
N ASN A 164 -24.80 9.60 25.44
CA ASN A 164 -24.15 9.10 26.65
C ASN A 164 -23.15 7.96 26.28
N TYR A 165 -22.14 8.28 25.48
CA TYR A 165 -21.14 7.31 25.01
C TYR A 165 -20.27 6.74 26.14
N PHE A 166 -20.11 7.49 27.21
CA PHE A 166 -19.20 7.10 28.29
C PHE A 166 -19.90 6.35 29.43
N HIS A 167 -21.20 6.07 29.29
CA HIS A 167 -22.01 5.32 30.28
C HIS A 167 -21.79 5.76 31.74
N GLY A 168 -21.61 7.06 31.96
CA GLY A 168 -21.35 7.63 33.29
C GLY A 168 -19.93 7.44 33.82
N ILE A 169 -19.01 6.86 33.04
CA ILE A 169 -17.61 6.74 33.41
C ILE A 169 -16.90 8.09 33.15
N ALA A 170 -16.11 8.54 34.11
CA ALA A 170 -15.34 9.76 33.94
C ALA A 170 -14.31 9.61 32.82
N THR A 171 -14.38 10.52 31.81
CA THR A 171 -13.51 10.48 30.62
C THR A 171 -12.01 10.55 30.94
N ASP A 172 -11.64 11.13 32.07
CA ASP A 172 -10.27 11.25 32.58
C ASP A 172 -9.61 9.90 32.89
N ARG A 173 -10.39 8.81 33.00
CA ARG A 173 -9.93 7.45 33.25
C ARG A 173 -9.96 6.55 32.02
N LEU A 174 -10.42 7.04 30.89
CA LEU A 174 -10.60 6.26 29.68
C LEU A 174 -9.39 6.36 28.76
N ILE A 175 -9.09 5.24 28.09
CA ILE A 175 -8.14 5.12 27.00
C ILE A 175 -8.77 4.29 25.88
N SER A 176 -8.30 4.44 24.67
CA SER A 176 -8.76 3.64 23.51
C SER A 176 -7.84 2.48 23.18
N ALA A 177 -6.56 2.69 23.32
CA ALA A 177 -5.54 1.65 23.10
C ALA A 177 -4.34 1.88 24.02
N SER A 178 -3.63 0.80 24.35
CA SER A 178 -2.34 0.86 25.04
C SER A 178 -1.30 0.10 24.23
N PHE A 179 -0.13 0.70 24.06
CA PHE A 179 1.00 0.17 23.32
C PHE A 179 2.10 -0.21 24.29
N ILE A 180 2.59 -1.43 24.15
CA ILE A 180 3.58 -2.01 25.08
C ILE A 180 4.82 -2.42 24.32
N ARG A 181 5.98 -2.03 24.83
CA ARG A 181 7.26 -2.60 24.46
C ARG A 181 7.70 -3.56 25.55
N LEU A 182 8.02 -4.78 25.15
CA LEU A 182 8.47 -5.83 26.06
C LEU A 182 9.99 -5.73 26.28
N LYS A 183 10.45 -6.27 27.40
CA LYS A 183 11.87 -6.47 27.63
C LYS A 183 12.42 -7.55 26.70
N ASN A 184 13.70 -7.43 26.35
CA ASN A 184 14.37 -8.40 25.49
C ASN A 184 14.19 -9.84 26.00
N GLY A 185 13.84 -10.74 25.06
CA GLY A 185 13.68 -12.18 25.34
C GLY A 185 12.30 -12.59 25.86
N ILE A 186 11.35 -11.66 25.99
CA ILE A 186 9.95 -11.98 26.30
C ILE A 186 9.21 -12.33 25.02
N ASP A 187 8.50 -13.46 25.04
CA ASP A 187 7.64 -13.91 23.94
C ASP A 187 6.34 -13.08 23.94
N ALA A 188 6.10 -12.34 22.86
CA ALA A 188 4.94 -11.46 22.73
C ALA A 188 3.63 -12.26 22.65
N ASP A 189 3.59 -13.41 21.98
CA ASP A 189 2.37 -14.21 21.81
C ASP A 189 1.94 -14.85 23.14
N LYS A 190 2.92 -15.29 23.92
CA LYS A 190 2.67 -15.77 25.27
C LYS A 190 2.20 -14.65 26.19
N PHE A 191 2.81 -13.48 26.07
CA PHE A 191 2.41 -12.30 26.86
C PHE A 191 0.97 -11.87 26.53
N VAL A 192 0.57 -11.87 25.23
CA VAL A 192 -0.80 -11.64 24.78
C VAL A 192 -1.77 -12.60 25.43
N SER A 193 -1.48 -13.91 25.38
CA SER A 193 -2.32 -14.95 26.00
C SER A 193 -2.45 -14.78 27.52
N ASP A 194 -1.35 -14.42 28.20
CA ASP A 194 -1.35 -14.17 29.65
C ASP A 194 -2.28 -12.97 30.00
N ILE A 195 -2.27 -11.90 29.17
CA ILE A 195 -3.12 -10.71 29.38
C ILE A 195 -4.59 -11.05 29.17
N GLU A 196 -4.94 -11.68 28.06
CA GLU A 196 -6.34 -12.00 27.74
C GLU A 196 -6.97 -12.94 28.76
N ASN A 197 -6.17 -13.84 29.34
CA ASN A 197 -6.63 -14.72 30.42
C ASN A 197 -6.73 -14.05 31.79
N SER A 198 -6.03 -12.93 32.00
CA SER A 198 -5.92 -12.29 33.33
C SER A 198 -6.78 -11.03 33.46
N ILE A 199 -7.19 -10.42 32.37
CA ILE A 199 -7.90 -9.13 32.36
C ILE A 199 -9.15 -9.24 31.51
N ASP A 200 -10.31 -9.15 32.15
CA ASP A 200 -11.59 -9.18 31.44
C ASP A 200 -11.87 -7.88 30.69
N GLY A 201 -12.48 -8.01 29.52
CA GLY A 201 -12.91 -6.89 28.68
C GLY A 201 -11.78 -6.22 27.92
N VAL A 202 -10.67 -6.91 27.71
CA VAL A 202 -9.56 -6.48 26.87
C VAL A 202 -9.21 -7.55 25.84
N ARG A 203 -8.68 -7.11 24.72
CA ARG A 203 -8.08 -7.93 23.69
C ARG A 203 -6.67 -7.42 23.44
N ALA A 204 -5.73 -8.33 23.26
CA ALA A 204 -4.35 -7.99 23.01
C ALA A 204 -3.88 -8.57 21.67
N TYR A 205 -3.00 -7.87 20.99
CA TYR A 205 -2.46 -8.28 19.70
C TYR A 205 -0.94 -8.18 19.71
N SER A 206 -0.28 -9.24 19.25
CA SER A 206 1.16 -9.24 18.98
C SER A 206 1.44 -8.57 17.65
N VAL A 207 2.34 -7.57 17.66
CA VAL A 207 2.77 -6.83 16.46
C VAL A 207 3.49 -7.76 15.50
N ALA A 208 4.32 -8.66 16.01
CA ALA A 208 5.07 -9.60 15.20
C ALA A 208 4.14 -10.59 14.48
N ALA A 209 3.17 -11.18 15.19
CA ALA A 209 2.19 -12.10 14.62
C ALA A 209 1.32 -11.41 13.57
N SER A 210 0.81 -10.21 13.86
CA SER A 210 0.00 -9.43 12.91
C SER A 210 0.80 -9.03 11.67
N SER A 211 2.06 -8.64 11.81
CA SER A 211 2.97 -8.37 10.68
C SER A 211 3.21 -9.60 9.83
N GLN A 212 3.37 -10.77 10.45
CA GLN A 212 3.59 -12.02 9.72
C GLN A 212 2.33 -12.42 8.94
N ASN A 213 1.16 -12.34 9.55
CA ASN A 213 -0.12 -12.61 8.89
C ASN A 213 -0.33 -11.71 7.67
N LEU A 214 -0.01 -10.41 7.77
CA LEU A 214 -0.05 -9.49 6.64
C LEU A 214 0.92 -9.91 5.53
N LYS A 215 2.16 -10.25 5.87
CA LYS A 215 3.14 -10.73 4.88
C LYS A 215 2.64 -11.97 4.16
N ASP A 216 2.04 -12.92 4.88
CA ASP A 216 1.52 -14.15 4.30
C ASP A 216 0.32 -13.87 3.38
N LYS A 217 -0.59 -12.97 3.77
CA LYS A 217 -1.70 -12.51 2.91
C LYS A 217 -1.18 -11.84 1.63
N PHE A 218 -0.21 -10.91 1.74
CA PHE A 218 0.40 -10.27 0.57
C PHE A 218 1.18 -11.24 -0.31
N TYR A 219 1.87 -12.19 0.29
CA TYR A 219 2.59 -13.23 -0.46
C TYR A 219 1.64 -14.15 -1.21
N GLY A 220 0.52 -14.54 -0.59
CA GLY A 220 -0.55 -15.29 -1.24
C GLY A 220 -1.16 -14.53 -2.43
N PHE A 221 -1.48 -13.25 -2.24
CA PHE A 221 -1.98 -12.39 -3.31
C PHE A 221 -0.95 -12.19 -4.42
N GLY A 222 0.33 -12.00 -4.06
CA GLY A 222 1.43 -11.91 -5.02
C GLY A 222 1.59 -13.17 -5.88
N LYS A 223 1.43 -14.37 -5.30
CA LYS A 223 1.42 -15.63 -6.06
C LYS A 223 0.26 -15.71 -7.04
N LEU A 224 -0.93 -15.29 -6.62
CA LEU A 224 -2.12 -15.25 -7.49
C LEU A 224 -1.87 -14.31 -8.67
N LEU A 225 -1.38 -13.10 -8.43
CA LEU A 225 -1.03 -12.15 -9.48
C LEU A 225 0.03 -12.69 -10.43
N ALA A 226 1.08 -13.33 -9.91
CA ALA A 226 2.11 -13.96 -10.71
C ALA A 226 1.54 -15.06 -11.63
N PHE A 227 0.63 -15.87 -11.12
CA PHE A 227 -0.04 -16.91 -11.92
C PHE A 227 -0.84 -16.29 -13.08
N PHE A 228 -1.65 -15.26 -12.82
CA PHE A 228 -2.38 -14.54 -13.87
C PHE A 228 -1.43 -13.88 -14.87
N THR A 229 -0.34 -13.27 -14.40
CA THR A 229 0.65 -12.63 -15.27
C THR A 229 1.30 -13.65 -16.21
N ILE A 230 1.67 -14.82 -15.71
CA ILE A 230 2.20 -15.91 -16.54
C ILE A 230 1.17 -16.35 -17.58
N GLY A 231 -0.10 -16.50 -17.20
CA GLY A 231 -1.18 -16.84 -18.13
C GLY A 231 -1.32 -15.81 -19.27
N VAL A 232 -1.31 -14.52 -18.94
CA VAL A 232 -1.37 -13.42 -19.94
C VAL A 232 -0.15 -13.46 -20.86
N ILE A 233 1.05 -13.71 -20.32
CA ILE A 233 2.26 -13.83 -21.13
C ILE A 233 2.14 -14.99 -22.11
N VAL A 234 1.71 -16.17 -21.69
CA VAL A 234 1.55 -17.34 -22.55
C VAL A 234 0.56 -17.06 -23.68
N ILE A 235 -0.60 -16.46 -23.38
CA ILE A 235 -1.61 -16.09 -24.39
C ILE A 235 -1.03 -15.05 -25.36
N SER A 236 -0.30 -14.05 -24.87
CA SER A 236 0.34 -13.03 -25.70
C SER A 236 1.38 -13.62 -26.64
N LEU A 237 2.21 -14.56 -26.16
CA LEU A 237 3.20 -15.25 -26.98
C LEU A 237 2.54 -16.11 -28.06
N ALA A 238 1.46 -16.83 -27.74
CA ALA A 238 0.69 -17.59 -28.72
C ALA A 238 0.05 -16.69 -29.79
N SER A 239 -0.49 -15.53 -29.39
CA SER A 239 -1.05 -14.53 -30.30
C SER A 239 0.01 -13.95 -31.23
N LEU A 240 1.18 -13.60 -30.72
CA LEU A 240 2.30 -13.10 -31.51
C LEU A 240 2.77 -14.16 -32.53
N PHE A 241 2.90 -15.41 -32.10
CA PHE A 241 3.25 -16.50 -33.00
C PHE A 241 2.24 -16.67 -34.14
N GLY A 242 0.94 -16.65 -33.83
CA GLY A 242 -0.11 -16.69 -34.82
C GLY A 242 -0.07 -15.52 -35.82
N MET A 243 0.10 -14.29 -35.29
CA MET A 243 0.21 -13.08 -36.08
C MET A 243 1.42 -13.11 -37.03
N PHE A 244 2.59 -13.55 -36.56
CA PHE A 244 3.79 -13.65 -37.40
C PHE A 244 3.64 -14.71 -38.48
N ASN A 245 3.01 -15.86 -38.19
CA ASN A 245 2.73 -16.87 -39.21
C ASN A 245 1.82 -16.32 -40.32
N LEU A 246 0.76 -15.57 -39.97
CA LEU A 246 -0.13 -14.95 -40.95
C LEU A 246 0.61 -13.90 -41.78
N MET A 247 1.34 -12.99 -41.15
CA MET A 247 2.07 -11.92 -41.84
C MET A 247 3.12 -12.49 -42.83
N ILE A 248 3.87 -13.49 -42.40
CA ILE A 248 4.85 -14.15 -43.27
C ILE A 248 4.15 -14.95 -44.38
N GLY A 249 3.01 -15.60 -44.07
CA GLY A 249 2.19 -16.32 -45.05
C GLY A 249 1.68 -15.43 -46.16
N GLU A 250 1.19 -14.24 -45.84
CA GLU A 250 0.70 -13.25 -46.84
C GLU A 250 1.84 -12.76 -47.76
N ARG A 251 3.07 -12.65 -47.24
CA ARG A 251 4.24 -12.18 -48.02
C ARG A 251 5.04 -13.27 -48.69
N LYS A 252 4.60 -14.53 -48.61
CA LYS A 252 5.28 -15.69 -49.25
C LYS A 252 5.66 -15.43 -50.71
N LYS A 253 4.76 -14.86 -51.50
CA LYS A 253 4.97 -14.56 -52.93
C LYS A 253 6.01 -13.44 -53.13
N GLU A 254 5.99 -12.39 -52.35
CA GLU A 254 6.95 -11.28 -52.42
C GLU A 254 8.36 -11.77 -52.09
N ILE A 255 8.51 -12.56 -51.02
CA ILE A 255 9.78 -13.13 -50.59
C ILE A 255 10.31 -14.12 -51.65
N GLY A 256 9.43 -14.96 -52.24
CA GLY A 256 9.76 -15.83 -53.35
C GLY A 256 10.29 -15.06 -54.56
N PHE A 257 9.66 -13.93 -54.92
CA PHE A 257 10.10 -13.06 -55.99
C PHE A 257 11.47 -12.41 -55.72
N LEU A 258 11.71 -11.90 -54.50
CA LEU A 258 13.00 -11.34 -54.07
C LEU A 258 14.13 -12.39 -54.13
N LYS A 259 13.86 -13.64 -53.74
CA LYS A 259 14.79 -14.75 -53.89
C LYS A 259 15.16 -15.02 -55.38
N THR A 260 14.20 -14.93 -56.29
CA THR A 260 14.50 -15.12 -57.73
C THR A 260 15.32 -13.98 -58.33
N MET A 261 15.26 -12.78 -57.72
CA MET A 261 16.12 -11.64 -58.06
C MET A 261 17.55 -11.70 -57.47
N GLY A 262 17.85 -12.72 -56.66
CA GLY A 262 19.20 -12.96 -56.15
C GLY A 262 19.45 -12.41 -54.75
N PHE A 263 18.42 -11.98 -53.99
CA PHE A 263 18.57 -11.57 -52.58
C PHE A 263 19.01 -12.75 -51.71
N GLU A 264 19.97 -12.51 -50.84
CA GLU A 264 20.44 -13.52 -49.89
C GLU A 264 19.43 -13.73 -48.76
N ASN A 265 19.37 -14.95 -48.19
CA ASN A 265 18.49 -15.27 -47.08
C ASN A 265 18.73 -14.38 -45.88
N THR A 266 19.97 -13.94 -45.65
CA THR A 266 20.38 -13.04 -44.57
C THR A 266 19.75 -11.65 -44.71
N GLU A 267 19.65 -11.12 -45.91
CA GLU A 267 19.07 -9.82 -46.20
C GLU A 267 17.54 -9.84 -45.90
N LEU A 268 16.89 -10.91 -46.36
CA LEU A 268 15.43 -11.11 -46.13
C LEU A 268 15.11 -11.29 -44.63
N ILE A 269 15.97 -12.00 -43.88
CA ILE A 269 15.82 -12.15 -42.44
C ILE A 269 15.88 -10.78 -41.75
N VAL A 270 16.87 -9.96 -42.09
CA VAL A 270 17.08 -8.65 -41.47
C VAL A 270 15.89 -7.73 -41.78
N GLU A 271 15.36 -7.74 -42.99
CA GLU A 271 14.19 -6.95 -43.41
C GLU A 271 12.95 -7.34 -42.56
N ILE A 272 12.64 -8.64 -42.50
CA ILE A 272 11.50 -9.14 -41.72
C ILE A 272 11.67 -8.84 -40.23
N LEU A 273 12.86 -9.05 -39.66
CA LEU A 273 13.13 -8.74 -38.26
C LEU A 273 12.99 -7.25 -37.96
N PHE A 274 13.43 -6.38 -38.86
CA PHE A 274 13.29 -4.93 -38.68
C PHE A 274 11.82 -4.50 -38.63
N GLU A 275 10.99 -5.08 -39.50
CA GLU A 275 9.55 -4.82 -39.50
C GLU A 275 8.89 -5.30 -38.19
N ILE A 276 9.22 -6.52 -37.73
CA ILE A 276 8.74 -7.06 -36.46
C ILE A 276 9.14 -6.16 -35.29
N ILE A 277 10.40 -5.75 -35.24
CA ILE A 277 10.92 -4.85 -34.19
C ILE A 277 10.17 -3.52 -34.18
N LEU A 278 9.86 -2.95 -35.35
CA LEU A 278 9.10 -1.72 -35.47
C LEU A 278 7.68 -1.89 -34.91
N ILE A 279 6.95 -2.92 -35.36
CA ILE A 279 5.58 -3.18 -34.93
C ILE A 279 5.53 -3.44 -33.41
N VAL A 280 6.38 -4.31 -32.91
CA VAL A 280 6.43 -4.68 -31.47
C VAL A 280 6.96 -3.53 -30.63
N GLY A 281 7.90 -2.74 -31.14
CA GLY A 281 8.44 -1.57 -30.45
C GLY A 281 7.36 -0.50 -30.24
N VAL A 282 6.61 -0.17 -31.27
CA VAL A 282 5.49 0.78 -31.19
C VAL A 282 4.38 0.24 -30.29
N GLY A 283 3.97 -1.02 -30.49
CA GLY A 283 2.97 -1.68 -29.66
C GLY A 283 3.38 -1.78 -28.19
N GLY A 284 4.64 -2.13 -27.92
CA GLY A 284 5.22 -2.20 -26.59
C GLY A 284 5.27 -0.83 -25.90
N ALA A 285 5.64 0.22 -26.64
CA ALA A 285 5.64 1.59 -26.09
C ALA A 285 4.22 2.05 -25.72
N VAL A 286 3.25 1.85 -26.62
CA VAL A 286 1.85 2.19 -26.36
C VAL A 286 1.32 1.37 -25.16
N GLY A 287 1.56 0.05 -25.14
CA GLY A 287 1.15 -0.82 -24.04
C GLY A 287 1.77 -0.43 -22.70
N SER A 288 3.05 -0.01 -22.71
CA SER A 288 3.75 0.48 -21.53
C SER A 288 3.12 1.78 -20.98
N ILE A 289 2.77 2.74 -21.84
CA ILE A 289 2.10 3.98 -21.43
C ILE A 289 0.74 3.67 -20.80
N PHE A 290 -0.08 2.85 -21.43
CA PHE A 290 -1.37 2.42 -20.87
C PHE A 290 -1.20 1.64 -19.57
N GLY A 291 -0.20 0.76 -19.48
CA GLY A 291 0.12 0.01 -18.27
C GLY A 291 0.48 0.91 -17.10
N ILE A 292 1.28 1.96 -17.31
CA ILE A 292 1.63 2.95 -16.28
C ILE A 292 0.39 3.73 -15.83
N LEU A 293 -0.45 4.18 -16.76
CA LEU A 293 -1.67 4.93 -16.44
C LEU A 293 -2.66 4.09 -15.61
N ILE A 294 -2.92 2.85 -16.05
CA ILE A 294 -3.83 1.93 -15.35
C ILE A 294 -3.25 1.56 -13.98
N SER A 295 -1.95 1.26 -13.90
CA SER A 295 -1.29 0.90 -12.64
C SER A 295 -1.36 2.03 -11.62
N SER A 296 -1.13 3.27 -12.02
CA SER A 296 -1.23 4.43 -11.14
C SER A 296 -2.65 4.63 -10.59
N THR A 297 -3.67 4.42 -11.43
CA THR A 297 -5.07 4.51 -11.03
C THR A 297 -5.46 3.39 -10.05
N ILE A 298 -5.05 2.16 -10.34
CA ILE A 298 -5.33 0.99 -9.47
C ILE A 298 -4.64 1.16 -8.11
N ILE A 299 -3.38 1.59 -8.08
CA ILE A 299 -2.66 1.80 -6.82
C ILE A 299 -3.31 2.93 -6.02
N GLY A 300 -3.72 4.02 -6.67
CA GLY A 300 -4.48 5.10 -6.03
C GLY A 300 -5.78 4.61 -5.40
N TYR A 301 -6.51 3.76 -6.12
CA TYR A 301 -7.74 3.16 -5.60
C TYR A 301 -7.50 2.15 -4.48
N LEU A 302 -6.50 1.26 -4.64
CA LEU A 302 -6.13 0.30 -3.59
C LEU A 302 -5.60 0.99 -2.33
N SER A 303 -4.88 2.09 -2.46
CA SER A 303 -4.39 2.85 -1.30
C SER A 303 -5.49 3.51 -0.49
N SER A 304 -6.68 3.72 -1.06
CA SER A 304 -7.85 4.22 -0.35
C SER A 304 -8.60 3.13 0.42
N PHE A 305 -8.48 1.87 0.02
CA PHE A 305 -9.14 0.72 0.66
C PHE A 305 -8.20 -0.12 1.51
N MET A 306 -6.95 -0.24 1.10
CA MET A 306 -5.92 -1.00 1.81
C MET A 306 -4.83 -0.02 2.22
N ILE A 307 -4.51 0.00 3.50
CA ILE A 307 -3.39 0.80 4.00
C ILE A 307 -2.10 0.12 3.56
N ILE A 308 -1.77 0.41 2.33
CA ILE A 308 -0.44 0.10 1.79
C ILE A 308 0.41 1.33 2.11
N PRO A 309 1.52 1.18 2.84
CA PRO A 309 2.47 2.28 2.99
C PRO A 309 3.00 2.63 1.61
N THR A 310 2.30 3.52 0.93
CA THR A 310 2.76 4.07 -0.35
C THR A 310 3.84 5.07 -0.03
N ASN A 311 5.07 4.62 -0.06
CA ASN A 311 6.18 5.54 -0.33
C ASN A 311 5.79 6.33 -1.57
N SER A 312 5.94 7.66 -1.52
CA SER A 312 5.63 8.62 -2.59
C SER A 312 5.73 7.96 -3.95
N TYR A 313 4.70 8.13 -4.80
CA TYR A 313 4.67 7.61 -6.16
C TYR A 313 6.05 7.71 -6.77
N ASP A 314 6.77 6.61 -6.83
CA ASP A 314 8.06 6.57 -7.51
C ASP A 314 7.81 6.48 -9.02
N PHE A 315 7.48 7.64 -9.60
CA PHE A 315 7.27 7.77 -11.04
C PHE A 315 8.47 7.24 -11.83
N ILE A 316 9.68 7.41 -11.30
CA ILE A 316 10.90 6.90 -11.92
C ILE A 316 10.87 5.36 -11.94
N GLY A 317 10.44 4.72 -10.85
CA GLY A 317 10.26 3.27 -10.81
C GLY A 317 9.27 2.77 -11.86
N PHE A 318 8.12 3.42 -12.02
CA PHE A 318 7.14 3.04 -13.06
C PHE A 318 7.71 3.15 -14.48
N VAL A 319 8.45 4.22 -14.77
CA VAL A 319 9.11 4.38 -16.07
C VAL A 319 10.15 3.29 -16.30
N GLN A 320 10.95 2.93 -15.30
CA GLN A 320 11.94 1.85 -15.39
C GLN A 320 11.27 0.50 -15.71
N TYR A 321 10.19 0.15 -15.03
CA TYR A 321 9.42 -1.07 -15.33
C TYR A 321 8.77 -1.02 -16.72
N GLY A 322 8.29 0.14 -17.16
CA GLY A 322 7.77 0.33 -18.52
C GLY A 322 8.83 0.07 -19.58
N ILE A 323 10.03 0.64 -19.44
CA ILE A 323 11.16 0.42 -20.35
C ILE A 323 11.59 -1.06 -20.34
N ALA A 324 11.67 -1.67 -19.17
CA ALA A 324 11.99 -3.08 -19.04
C ALA A 324 10.96 -3.98 -19.78
N GLY A 325 9.68 -3.63 -19.70
CA GLY A 325 8.59 -4.30 -20.42
C GLY A 325 8.74 -4.21 -21.93
N VAL A 326 9.09 -3.03 -22.47
CA VAL A 326 9.36 -2.85 -23.90
C VAL A 326 10.55 -3.68 -24.35
N ILE A 327 11.66 -3.66 -23.61
CA ILE A 327 12.86 -4.46 -23.93
C ILE A 327 12.51 -5.95 -23.93
N LEU A 328 11.77 -6.41 -22.91
CA LEU A 328 11.38 -7.80 -22.80
C LEU A 328 10.47 -8.24 -23.97
N SER A 329 9.52 -7.40 -24.38
CA SER A 329 8.65 -7.69 -25.53
C SER A 329 9.44 -7.79 -26.83
N LEU A 330 10.44 -6.94 -27.06
CA LEU A 330 11.33 -7.01 -28.23
C LEU A 330 12.15 -8.30 -28.24
N VAL A 331 12.70 -8.71 -27.09
CA VAL A 331 13.46 -9.96 -26.99
C VAL A 331 12.56 -11.17 -27.28
N PHE A 332 11.39 -11.24 -26.69
CA PHE A 332 10.45 -12.34 -26.93
C PHE A 332 9.98 -12.38 -28.38
N SER A 333 9.68 -11.23 -28.99
CA SER A 333 9.24 -11.19 -30.39
C SER A 333 10.35 -11.66 -31.34
N ALA A 334 11.58 -11.25 -31.10
CA ALA A 334 12.72 -11.70 -31.89
C ALA A 334 12.89 -13.24 -31.80
N VAL A 335 12.79 -13.81 -30.60
CA VAL A 335 12.90 -15.26 -30.40
C VAL A 335 11.78 -16.03 -31.09
N ILE A 336 10.52 -15.56 -30.94
CA ILE A 336 9.34 -16.23 -31.50
C ILE A 336 9.33 -16.15 -33.02
N SER A 337 9.81 -15.06 -33.61
CA SER A 337 9.84 -14.87 -35.06
C SER A 337 10.87 -15.76 -35.78
N ILE A 338 11.89 -16.26 -35.06
CA ILE A 338 12.91 -17.14 -35.67
C ILE A 338 12.27 -18.37 -36.32
N PHE A 339 11.32 -19.02 -35.66
CA PHE A 339 10.73 -20.25 -36.16
C PHE A 339 9.96 -20.08 -37.49
N PRO A 340 9.02 -19.13 -37.62
CA PRO A 340 8.32 -18.90 -38.87
C PRO A 340 9.27 -18.45 -40.01
N ILE A 341 10.25 -17.61 -39.68
CA ILE A 341 11.25 -17.13 -40.66
C ILE A 341 12.10 -18.29 -41.17
N TYR A 342 12.60 -19.12 -40.26
CA TYR A 342 13.41 -20.29 -40.61
C TYR A 342 12.64 -21.26 -41.52
N PHE A 343 11.37 -21.53 -41.19
CA PHE A 343 10.51 -22.40 -41.96
C PHE A 343 10.26 -21.87 -43.38
N LEU A 344 10.04 -20.55 -43.50
CA LEU A 344 9.83 -19.90 -44.81
C LEU A 344 11.07 -19.97 -45.70
N LEU A 345 12.26 -19.78 -45.14
CA LEU A 345 13.49 -19.70 -45.93
C LEU A 345 14.05 -21.07 -46.31
N HIS A 346 13.68 -22.14 -45.59
CA HIS A 346 14.09 -23.50 -45.90
C HIS A 346 13.22 -24.21 -46.97
N ASN A 347 12.05 -23.69 -47.27
CA ASN A 347 11.18 -24.23 -48.33
C ASN A 347 11.69 -23.80 -49.70
N ASP A 348 11.72 -24.75 -50.65
CA ASP A 348 12.14 -24.47 -52.03
C ASP A 348 11.21 -23.43 -52.68
N PRO A 349 11.74 -22.47 -53.47
CA PRO A 349 10.92 -21.49 -54.17
C PRO A 349 9.82 -22.12 -55.08
N LYS A 350 10.05 -23.32 -55.55
CA LYS A 350 9.05 -24.07 -56.38
C LYS A 350 7.79 -24.44 -55.60
N ASP A 351 7.93 -24.80 -54.33
CA ASP A 351 6.79 -25.14 -53.47
C ASP A 351 5.97 -23.91 -53.07
N ILE A 352 6.62 -22.75 -53.02
CA ILE A 352 6.00 -21.46 -52.71
C ILE A 352 5.03 -21.02 -53.84
N PHE A 353 5.36 -21.36 -55.10
CA PHE A 353 4.53 -21.02 -56.24
C PHE A 353 3.44 -22.07 -56.57
N SER A 354 3.64 -23.35 -56.16
CA SER A 354 2.70 -24.42 -56.42
C SER A 354 1.45 -24.39 -55.51
N ASP A 355 1.58 -23.95 -54.28
CA ASP A 355 0.44 -23.82 -53.33
C ASP A 355 -0.58 -22.71 -53.72
N GLY A 356 -0.24 -21.84 -54.64
CA GLY A 356 -1.15 -20.77 -55.14
C GLY A 356 -1.96 -21.16 -56.41
N GLY A 357 -1.83 -22.39 -56.88
CA GLY A 357 -2.38 -22.83 -58.17
C GLY A 357 -3.62 -23.75 -58.12
N MET A 358 -4.12 -24.09 -56.94
CA MET A 358 -5.31 -24.97 -56.83
C MET A 358 -6.51 -24.25 -56.20
N THR A 359 -7.05 -23.24 -56.90
CA THR A 359 -8.46 -22.85 -56.80
C THR A 359 -8.90 -22.34 -58.16
N ASN A 360 -9.00 -23.24 -59.12
CA ASN A 360 -9.89 -23.11 -60.23
C ASN A 360 -10.53 -24.48 -60.39
N ASP A 361 -11.71 -24.61 -59.77
CA ASP A 361 -12.94 -25.19 -60.38
C ASP A 361 -14.12 -24.94 -59.46
#